data_79b3b917920beb9a495234c3bccd3670
#
_entry.id   79b3b917920beb9a495234c3bccd3670
#
_cell.length_a   1.000
_cell.length_b   1.000
_cell.length_c   1.000
_cell.angle_alpha   90.00
_cell.angle_beta   90.00
_cell.angle_gamma   90.00
#
_symmetry.space_group_name_H-M   'P 1'
#
loop_
_entity.id
_entity.type
_entity.pdbx_description
1 polymer ?
#
loop_
_entity_poly.entity_id
_entity_poly.type
_entity_poly.pdbx_seq_one_letter_code
_entity_poly.pdbx_strand_id
1 'polypeptide(L)'
;MTLASMARKYEPRRVPVSSDGEKLTTSAMIASLEAEGYDTVAAPFGHALIDQAKKNPQIVGMSADLSKYTDLHVFAEAMPDRFYQMGMAEQNLFMAAAGLAREGFIPFATTYAVFASRRAYDFIAMAIAEENLPVKIACALPGLTTGYGPSHQATEDLAIFRGLPNMTIIDPCDADDITGMVPAMLAHEGPVYARLLRGKVARVLSKHKPDYKFELGKAQLIRDGKDVFVIASGLMTMRALDAAELLAKEGIDVAVLHSPTIKPLDSETILAEAGRGNRLVVTAENHTANGGLGEAVASTLLLNGVTPTFRMISLPDAFLEAGALPTLHDMYGISVKKVTEQIKSWL
;
A
#
# COMPACT_ATOMS: atom_id res chain seq x y z
N MET A 1 -23.38 10.48 42.59
CA MET A 1 -22.62 9.62 41.67
C MET A 1 -21.15 9.99 41.82
N THR A 2 -20.33 9.11 42.32
CA THR A 2 -18.90 9.37 42.54
C THR A 2 -18.12 9.05 41.28
N LEU A 3 -17.08 9.81 40.96
CA LEU A 3 -16.18 9.59 39.80
C LEU A 3 -15.67 8.15 39.67
N ALA A 4 -15.59 7.41 40.77
CA ALA A 4 -15.23 5.99 40.81
C ALA A 4 -16.26 5.06 40.13
N SER A 5 -17.53 5.46 39.98
CA SER A 5 -18.56 4.65 39.34
C SER A 5 -18.59 4.80 37.81
N MET A 6 -17.83 5.76 37.25
CA MET A 6 -17.72 6.03 35.82
C MET A 6 -16.45 5.43 35.16
N ALA A 7 -15.50 4.94 35.96
CA ALA A 7 -14.34 4.28 35.43
C ALA A 7 -14.76 2.94 34.80
N ARG A 8 -14.81 2.87 33.48
CA ARG A 8 -14.91 1.59 32.78
C ARG A 8 -13.72 0.74 33.21
N LYS A 9 -14.00 -0.43 33.80
CA LYS A 9 -12.93 -1.40 34.05
C LYS A 9 -12.26 -1.72 32.72
N TYR A 10 -11.00 -1.36 32.60
CA TYR A 10 -10.19 -1.76 31.45
C TYR A 10 -10.01 -3.28 31.53
N GLU A 11 -10.66 -4.00 30.66
CA GLU A 11 -10.37 -5.41 30.42
C GLU A 11 -9.33 -5.47 29.30
N PRO A 12 -8.09 -5.95 29.59
CA PRO A 12 -7.10 -6.11 28.54
C PRO A 12 -7.64 -7.07 27.49
N ARG A 13 -7.67 -6.64 26.22
CA ARG A 13 -8.04 -7.51 25.10
C ARG A 13 -7.10 -8.71 25.08
N ARG A 14 -7.65 -9.90 25.06
CA ARG A 14 -6.86 -11.13 24.93
C ARG A 14 -6.33 -11.18 23.51
N VAL A 15 -5.00 -11.37 23.36
CA VAL A 15 -4.39 -11.66 22.06
C VAL A 15 -4.95 -13.00 21.59
N PRO A 16 -5.54 -13.09 20.38
CA PRO A 16 -6.03 -14.33 19.86
C PRO A 16 -4.87 -15.34 19.71
N VAL A 17 -5.09 -16.55 20.17
CA VAL A 17 -4.21 -17.68 19.89
C VAL A 17 -4.82 -18.40 18.69
N SER A 18 -4.00 -18.94 17.78
CA SER A 18 -4.50 -19.75 16.66
C SER A 18 -5.39 -20.87 17.21
N SER A 19 -6.39 -21.28 16.46
CA SER A 19 -7.33 -22.36 16.85
C SER A 19 -6.61 -23.66 17.21
N ASP A 20 -5.37 -23.84 16.79
CA ASP A 20 -4.59 -25.08 16.90
C ASP A 20 -3.49 -24.99 17.97
N GLY A 21 -3.40 -23.89 18.71
CA GLY A 21 -2.43 -23.73 19.82
C GLY A 21 -0.96 -23.62 19.41
N GLU A 22 -0.64 -23.62 18.11
CA GLU A 22 0.72 -23.43 17.62
C GLU A 22 1.16 -21.97 17.73
N LYS A 23 2.32 -21.75 18.35
CA LYS A 23 2.99 -20.44 18.29
C LYS A 23 3.51 -20.22 16.87
N LEU A 24 2.82 -19.39 16.11
CA LEU A 24 3.32 -18.96 14.81
C LEU A 24 4.63 -18.19 15.00
N THR A 25 5.70 -18.66 14.36
CA THR A 25 6.97 -17.94 14.29
C THR A 25 6.75 -16.65 13.50
N THR A 26 6.96 -15.50 14.14
CA THR A 26 6.60 -14.22 13.58
C THR A 26 7.81 -13.54 12.94
N SER A 27 7.71 -13.22 11.66
CA SER A 27 8.39 -12.06 11.11
C SER A 27 7.47 -10.86 11.25
N ALA A 28 7.95 -9.77 11.83
CA ALA A 28 7.22 -8.49 11.84
C ALA A 28 7.19 -7.83 10.43
N MET A 29 7.69 -8.52 9.41
CA MET A 29 7.90 -7.99 8.06
C MET A 29 7.19 -8.88 7.05
N ILE A 30 6.18 -8.32 6.38
CA ILE A 30 5.38 -9.05 5.41
C ILE A 30 6.18 -9.53 4.19
N ALA A 31 7.19 -8.77 3.76
CA ALA A 31 8.04 -9.14 2.62
C ALA A 31 8.71 -10.52 2.77
N SER A 32 8.92 -10.98 4.00
CA SER A 32 9.48 -12.32 4.25
C SER A 32 8.42 -13.43 4.37
N LEU A 33 7.15 -13.06 4.57
CA LEU A 33 6.04 -14.02 4.68
C LEU A 33 5.45 -14.40 3.33
N GLU A 34 5.44 -13.47 2.38
CA GLU A 34 4.79 -13.61 1.07
C GLU A 34 5.79 -13.93 -0.05
N ALA A 35 7.06 -14.19 0.29
CA ALA A 35 8.11 -14.45 -0.69
C ALA A 35 8.30 -15.94 -1.04
N GLU A 36 7.56 -16.85 -0.39
CA GLU A 36 7.70 -18.27 -0.64
C GLU A 36 7.24 -18.61 -2.07
N GLY A 37 8.16 -19.20 -2.85
CA GLY A 37 7.92 -19.56 -4.25
C GLY A 37 8.07 -18.41 -5.27
N TYR A 38 8.57 -17.26 -4.85
CA TYR A 38 8.91 -16.14 -5.72
C TYR A 38 10.39 -15.74 -5.59
N ASP A 39 10.96 -15.26 -6.69
CA ASP A 39 12.23 -14.55 -6.64
C ASP A 39 12.09 -13.26 -5.85
N THR A 40 13.14 -12.83 -5.15
CA THR A 40 13.09 -11.62 -4.33
C THR A 40 14.18 -10.63 -4.68
N VAL A 41 13.89 -9.34 -4.53
CA VAL A 41 14.83 -8.23 -4.65
C VAL A 41 15.04 -7.59 -3.28
N ALA A 42 16.29 -7.43 -2.88
CA ALA A 42 16.61 -6.74 -1.64
C ALA A 42 16.56 -5.22 -1.85
N ALA A 43 15.90 -4.51 -0.93
CA ALA A 43 15.82 -3.05 -0.91
C ALA A 43 15.51 -2.41 -2.29
N PRO A 44 14.44 -2.84 -3.02
CA PRO A 44 14.20 -2.40 -4.40
C PRO A 44 14.06 -0.89 -4.52
N PHE A 45 13.42 -0.23 -3.55
CA PHE A 45 13.25 1.22 -3.52
C PHE A 45 14.59 1.96 -3.46
N GLY A 46 15.44 1.59 -2.49
CA GLY A 46 16.71 2.28 -2.28
C GLY A 46 17.66 2.13 -3.48
N HIS A 47 17.73 0.93 -4.07
CA HIS A 47 18.54 0.70 -5.27
C HIS A 47 18.01 1.45 -6.49
N ALA A 48 16.71 1.44 -6.74
CA ALA A 48 16.11 2.22 -7.81
C ALA A 48 16.38 3.72 -7.64
N LEU A 49 16.31 4.24 -6.41
CA LEU A 49 16.60 5.63 -6.13
C LEU A 49 18.07 5.99 -6.39
N ILE A 50 19.03 5.12 -6.01
CA ILE A 50 20.45 5.29 -6.32
C ILE A 50 20.67 5.43 -7.83
N ASP A 51 20.04 4.56 -8.62
CA ASP A 51 20.22 4.56 -10.07
C ASP A 51 19.66 5.85 -10.73
N GLN A 52 18.61 6.43 -10.19
CA GLN A 52 18.11 7.73 -10.62
C GLN A 52 19.02 8.89 -10.13
N ALA A 53 19.49 8.80 -8.88
CA ALA A 53 20.32 9.84 -8.28
C ALA A 53 21.71 9.95 -8.94
N LYS A 54 22.24 8.88 -9.53
CA LYS A 54 23.45 8.93 -10.37
C LYS A 54 23.27 9.83 -11.61
N LYS A 55 22.04 9.94 -12.11
CA LYS A 55 21.70 10.70 -13.32
C LYS A 55 21.18 12.10 -12.99
N ASN A 56 20.63 12.31 -11.80
CA ASN A 56 20.03 13.57 -11.38
C ASN A 56 20.57 14.01 -9.99
N PRO A 57 21.42 15.06 -9.96
CA PRO A 57 22.01 15.56 -8.72
C PRO A 57 21.01 16.25 -7.78
N GLN A 58 19.83 16.62 -8.26
CA GLN A 58 18.78 17.26 -7.45
C GLN A 58 18.09 16.30 -6.48
N ILE A 59 18.23 14.98 -6.69
CA ILE A 59 17.62 13.97 -5.81
C ILE A 59 18.34 13.93 -4.48
N VAL A 60 17.57 14.06 -3.38
CA VAL A 60 18.03 13.91 -2.00
C VAL A 60 17.16 12.93 -1.24
N GLY A 61 17.77 12.13 -0.37
CA GLY A 61 17.09 11.18 0.50
C GLY A 61 16.96 11.75 1.92
N MET A 62 15.79 11.62 2.54
CA MET A 62 15.53 12.11 3.88
C MET A 62 14.80 11.07 4.72
N SER A 63 15.13 10.94 6.01
CA SER A 63 14.50 9.95 6.89
C SER A 63 14.22 10.52 8.29
N ALA A 64 13.08 10.11 8.85
CA ALA A 64 12.75 10.33 10.26
C ALA A 64 13.22 9.14 11.13
N ASP A 65 14.53 8.88 11.13
CA ASP A 65 15.21 7.79 11.88
C ASP A 65 14.75 6.36 11.52
N LEU A 66 14.26 6.18 10.29
CA LEU A 66 13.72 4.91 9.80
C LEU A 66 14.37 4.45 8.48
N SER A 67 15.56 4.94 8.12
CA SER A 67 16.21 4.66 6.84
C SER A 67 16.38 3.15 6.58
N LYS A 68 16.74 2.36 7.59
CA LYS A 68 16.83 0.90 7.50
C LYS A 68 15.46 0.23 7.25
N TYR A 69 14.41 0.82 7.76
CA TYR A 69 13.06 0.28 7.70
C TYR A 69 12.23 0.78 6.51
N THR A 70 12.82 1.64 5.68
CA THR A 70 12.26 2.14 4.42
C THR A 70 13.17 1.85 3.23
N ASP A 71 14.16 0.97 3.40
CA ASP A 71 15.21 0.62 2.43
C ASP A 71 16.07 1.82 1.96
N LEU A 72 15.93 3.00 2.59
CA LEU A 72 16.70 4.19 2.25
C LEU A 72 18.15 4.13 2.77
N HIS A 73 18.49 3.20 3.67
CA HIS A 73 19.85 3.03 4.18
C HIS A 73 20.87 2.76 3.08
N VAL A 74 20.52 2.00 2.04
CA VAL A 74 21.42 1.74 0.91
C VAL A 74 21.72 3.03 0.12
N PHE A 75 20.75 3.95 0.04
CA PHE A 75 20.97 5.28 -0.53
C PHE A 75 21.88 6.13 0.37
N ALA A 76 21.66 6.11 1.67
CA ALA A 76 22.51 6.83 2.64
C ALA A 76 23.97 6.39 2.59
N GLU A 77 24.22 5.09 2.41
CA GLU A 77 25.57 4.52 2.25
C GLU A 77 26.21 4.92 0.90
N ALA A 78 25.44 4.89 -0.19
CA ALA A 78 25.93 5.19 -1.54
C ALA A 78 26.09 6.71 -1.82
N MET A 79 25.28 7.54 -1.18
CA MET A 79 25.15 8.99 -1.43
C MET A 79 25.10 9.79 -0.11
N PRO A 80 26.12 9.68 0.78
CA PRO A 80 26.07 10.28 2.11
C PRO A 80 25.90 11.81 2.09
N ASP A 81 26.46 12.50 1.09
CA ASP A 81 26.37 13.95 0.96
C ASP A 81 24.97 14.43 0.51
N ARG A 82 24.08 13.52 0.14
CA ARG A 82 22.71 13.77 -0.31
C ARG A 82 21.66 13.07 0.57
N PHE A 83 22.07 12.61 1.74
CA PHE A 83 21.19 11.98 2.71
C PHE A 83 21.09 12.83 3.98
N TYR A 84 19.85 13.07 4.44
CA TYR A 84 19.56 13.86 5.64
C TYR A 84 18.77 13.05 6.65
N GLN A 85 19.36 12.83 7.82
CA GLN A 85 18.67 12.23 8.94
C GLN A 85 18.02 13.31 9.80
N MET A 86 16.70 13.31 9.91
CA MET A 86 15.91 14.35 10.59
C MET A 86 15.51 13.97 12.02
N GLY A 87 15.83 12.74 12.47
CA GLY A 87 15.36 12.21 13.75
C GLY A 87 13.87 11.85 13.72
N MET A 88 13.33 11.38 14.85
CA MET A 88 11.89 11.04 14.98
C MET A 88 11.02 12.31 15.08
N ALA A 89 11.05 13.12 14.02
CA ALA A 89 10.41 14.43 13.94
C ALA A 89 9.78 14.60 12.54
N GLU A 90 8.70 13.88 12.27
CA GLU A 90 8.08 13.79 10.95
C GLU A 90 7.56 15.14 10.44
N GLN A 91 7.04 16.00 11.32
CA GLN A 91 6.65 17.36 10.94
C GLN A 91 7.87 18.15 10.40
N ASN A 92 9.01 18.07 11.10
CA ASN A 92 10.25 18.73 10.65
C ASN A 92 10.80 18.09 9.38
N LEU A 93 10.71 16.75 9.23
CA LEU A 93 11.08 16.05 8.00
C LEU A 93 10.37 16.64 6.78
N PHE A 94 9.04 16.77 6.83
CA PHE A 94 8.26 17.24 5.68
C PHE A 94 8.38 18.75 5.46
N MET A 95 8.54 19.54 6.52
CA MET A 95 8.85 20.97 6.38
C MET A 95 10.22 21.21 5.73
N ALA A 96 11.24 20.46 6.14
CA ALA A 96 12.56 20.53 5.52
C ALA A 96 12.53 20.05 4.04
N ALA A 97 11.78 18.98 3.76
CA ALA A 97 11.56 18.51 2.39
C ALA A 97 10.89 19.58 1.51
N ALA A 98 9.87 20.27 2.03
CA ALA A 98 9.23 21.39 1.34
C ALA A 98 10.22 22.52 1.04
N GLY A 99 11.06 22.89 2.02
CA GLY A 99 12.11 23.90 1.85
C GLY A 99 13.11 23.51 0.77
N LEU A 100 13.61 22.27 0.79
CA LEU A 100 14.52 21.77 -0.25
C LEU A 100 13.85 21.74 -1.64
N ALA A 101 12.58 21.38 -1.73
CA ALA A 101 11.87 21.38 -3.00
C ALA A 101 11.72 22.78 -3.59
N ARG A 102 11.52 23.81 -2.77
CA ARG A 102 11.51 25.23 -3.20
C ARG A 102 12.87 25.70 -3.71
N GLU A 103 13.96 25.12 -3.22
CA GLU A 103 15.32 25.39 -3.69
C GLU A 103 15.71 24.54 -4.93
N GLY A 104 14.76 23.81 -5.52
CA GLY A 104 14.95 23.05 -6.76
C GLY A 104 15.46 21.62 -6.57
N PHE A 105 15.49 21.11 -5.35
CA PHE A 105 15.77 19.70 -5.09
C PHE A 105 14.50 18.84 -5.24
N ILE A 106 14.71 17.53 -5.39
CA ILE A 106 13.63 16.53 -5.43
C ILE A 106 13.80 15.61 -4.20
N PRO A 107 13.18 15.97 -3.07
CA PRO A 107 13.32 15.20 -1.84
C PRO A 107 12.50 13.90 -1.89
N PHE A 108 13.15 12.79 -1.54
CA PHE A 108 12.50 11.53 -1.18
C PHE A 108 12.49 11.42 0.35
N ALA A 109 11.35 11.75 0.95
CA ALA A 109 11.16 11.77 2.40
C ALA A 109 10.51 10.46 2.87
N THR A 110 11.15 9.75 3.81
CA THR A 110 10.72 8.42 4.23
C THR A 110 10.47 8.32 5.74
N THR A 111 9.39 7.65 6.08
CA THR A 111 9.01 7.26 7.44
C THR A 111 8.04 6.08 7.39
N TYR A 112 7.35 5.74 8.48
CA TYR A 112 6.21 4.83 8.43
C TYR A 112 4.93 5.54 7.95
N ALA A 113 4.09 4.80 7.25
CA ALA A 113 2.84 5.32 6.69
C ALA A 113 1.94 5.97 7.75
N VAL A 114 1.82 5.34 8.92
CA VAL A 114 1.05 5.87 10.05
C VAL A 114 1.59 7.20 10.57
N PHE A 115 2.90 7.42 10.53
CA PHE A 115 3.49 8.65 11.03
C PHE A 115 3.40 9.79 10.03
N ALA A 116 3.53 9.50 8.75
CA ALA A 116 3.26 10.49 7.69
C ALA A 116 1.79 10.93 7.70
N SER A 117 0.86 9.97 7.74
CA SER A 117 -0.57 10.26 7.62
C SER A 117 -1.17 10.91 8.88
N ARG A 118 -0.84 10.41 10.08
CA ARG A 118 -1.46 10.93 11.32
C ARG A 118 -0.68 12.08 11.92
N ARG A 119 0.66 11.95 12.02
CA ARG A 119 1.49 12.90 12.79
C ARG A 119 1.85 14.14 12.00
N ALA A 120 2.07 14.00 10.69
CA ALA A 120 2.58 15.08 9.86
C ALA A 120 1.59 15.56 8.77
N TYR A 121 0.32 15.14 8.82
CA TYR A 121 -0.67 15.43 7.79
C TYR A 121 -0.78 16.92 7.48
N ASP A 122 -0.93 17.77 8.49
CA ASP A 122 -1.10 19.23 8.30
C ASP A 122 0.12 19.86 7.62
N PHE A 123 1.33 19.41 8.00
CA PHE A 123 2.58 19.88 7.40
C PHE A 123 2.73 19.44 5.93
N ILE A 124 2.28 18.23 5.61
CA ILE A 124 2.23 17.74 4.22
C ILE A 124 1.18 18.52 3.44
N ALA A 125 0.00 18.75 4.02
CA ALA A 125 -1.09 19.44 3.37
C ALA A 125 -0.70 20.88 3.01
N MET A 126 -0.20 21.65 3.99
CA MET A 126 0.03 23.09 3.84
C MET A 126 1.38 23.42 3.20
N ALA A 127 2.43 22.68 3.51
CA ALA A 127 3.76 23.03 3.01
C ALA A 127 4.12 22.33 1.68
N ILE A 128 3.45 21.22 1.33
CA ILE A 128 3.81 20.42 0.16
C ILE A 128 2.66 20.37 -0.85
N ALA A 129 1.47 19.90 -0.41
CA ALA A 129 0.38 19.64 -1.35
C ALA A 129 -0.30 20.93 -1.82
N GLU A 130 -0.51 21.93 -0.95
CA GLU A 130 -1.07 23.22 -1.35
C GLU A 130 -0.23 23.88 -2.44
N GLU A 131 1.09 23.86 -2.29
CA GLU A 131 2.03 24.46 -3.24
C GLU A 131 2.41 23.54 -4.40
N ASN A 132 1.87 22.33 -4.44
CA ASN A 132 2.15 21.31 -5.45
C ASN A 132 3.66 21.02 -5.63
N LEU A 133 4.41 20.95 -4.54
CA LEU A 133 5.85 20.74 -4.57
C LEU A 133 6.23 19.30 -4.91
N PRO A 134 7.36 19.06 -5.63
CA PRO A 134 7.77 17.72 -6.08
C PRO A 134 8.38 16.86 -4.97
N VAL A 135 7.79 16.86 -3.80
CA VAL A 135 8.22 16.01 -2.67
C VAL A 135 7.67 14.59 -2.84
N LYS A 136 8.56 13.59 -2.76
CA LYS A 136 8.22 12.17 -2.90
C LYS A 136 8.21 11.51 -1.53
N ILE A 137 7.04 11.19 -1.05
CA ILE A 137 6.78 10.63 0.30
C ILE A 137 6.67 9.12 0.16
N ALA A 138 7.69 8.38 0.57
CA ALA A 138 7.72 6.93 0.45
C ALA A 138 7.71 6.28 1.83
N CYS A 139 6.61 5.58 2.18
CA CYS A 139 6.34 5.17 3.56
C CYS A 139 6.17 3.67 3.71
N ALA A 140 6.93 3.07 4.61
CA ALA A 140 6.81 1.66 4.97
C ALA A 140 5.67 1.41 5.97
N LEU A 141 5.33 0.14 6.16
CA LEU A 141 4.28 -0.37 7.02
C LEU A 141 2.88 0.16 6.68
N PRO A 142 2.44 0.17 5.40
CA PRO A 142 1.09 0.54 5.04
C PRO A 142 0.09 -0.56 5.46
N GLY A 143 -1.12 -0.15 5.84
CA GLY A 143 -2.18 -1.09 6.20
C GLY A 143 -1.80 -2.01 7.36
N LEU A 144 -2.22 -3.27 7.26
CA LEU A 144 -1.87 -4.34 8.21
C LEU A 144 -0.63 -5.11 7.72
N THR A 145 0.53 -4.45 7.72
CA THR A 145 1.83 -5.05 7.37
C THR A 145 2.80 -5.09 8.56
N THR A 146 2.29 -4.85 9.76
CA THR A 146 3.03 -4.97 11.01
C THR A 146 2.15 -5.53 12.13
N GLY A 147 2.73 -6.33 13.01
CA GLY A 147 2.07 -6.88 14.20
C GLY A 147 2.12 -5.97 15.43
N TYR A 148 2.65 -4.75 15.34
CA TYR A 148 2.85 -3.86 16.51
C TYR A 148 1.58 -3.17 17.01
N GLY A 149 0.43 -3.43 16.39
CA GLY A 149 -0.86 -2.85 16.78
C GLY A 149 -1.10 -1.45 16.20
N PRO A 150 -2.19 -0.78 16.64
CA PRO A 150 -2.72 0.43 16.01
C PRO A 150 -1.75 1.61 15.91
N SER A 151 -0.76 1.67 16.79
CA SER A 151 0.25 2.73 16.75
C SER A 151 1.17 2.69 15.53
N HIS A 152 1.23 1.53 14.83
CA HIS A 152 2.10 1.31 13.68
C HIS A 152 1.34 0.81 12.44
N GLN A 153 0.05 0.53 12.55
CA GLN A 153 -0.81 0.06 11.45
C GLN A 153 -1.49 1.26 10.79
N ALA A 154 -1.13 1.55 9.54
CA ALA A 154 -1.71 2.64 8.77
C ALA A 154 -2.92 2.11 7.96
N THR A 155 -4.03 1.88 8.65
CA THR A 155 -5.24 1.30 8.05
C THR A 155 -6.11 2.33 7.34
N GLU A 156 -5.86 3.63 7.53
CA GLU A 156 -6.63 4.75 6.99
C GLU A 156 -5.80 5.76 6.17
N ASP A 157 -4.54 5.47 5.88
CA ASP A 157 -3.63 6.40 5.21
C ASP A 157 -4.07 6.79 3.79
N LEU A 158 -4.65 5.85 3.02
CA LEU A 158 -5.20 6.17 1.70
C LEU A 158 -6.36 7.14 1.82
N ALA A 159 -7.28 6.93 2.77
CA ALA A 159 -8.42 7.82 3.01
C ALA A 159 -7.96 9.25 3.32
N ILE A 160 -6.96 9.40 4.17
CA ILE A 160 -6.38 10.68 4.58
C ILE A 160 -5.79 11.42 3.36
N PHE A 161 -4.98 10.75 2.56
CA PHE A 161 -4.30 11.40 1.44
C PHE A 161 -5.15 11.50 0.16
N ARG A 162 -6.16 10.64 -0.03
CA ARG A 162 -7.07 10.76 -1.17
C ARG A 162 -7.87 12.06 -1.15
N GLY A 163 -8.25 12.53 0.03
CA GLY A 163 -8.94 13.82 0.19
C GLY A 163 -8.05 15.04 -0.07
N LEU A 164 -6.72 14.87 -0.12
CA LEU A 164 -5.79 15.99 -0.24
C LEU A 164 -5.60 16.38 -1.72
N PRO A 165 -5.90 17.62 -2.15
CA PRO A 165 -5.64 18.09 -3.51
C PRO A 165 -4.17 17.92 -3.91
N ASN A 166 -3.89 17.81 -5.20
CA ASN A 166 -2.56 17.64 -5.81
C ASN A 166 -1.82 16.34 -5.44
N MET A 167 -2.20 15.64 -4.38
CA MET A 167 -1.52 14.43 -3.94
C MET A 167 -1.79 13.26 -4.91
N THR A 168 -0.75 12.72 -5.50
CA THR A 168 -0.77 11.43 -6.22
C THR A 168 -0.49 10.29 -5.25
N ILE A 169 -1.18 9.14 -5.40
CA ILE A 169 -1.08 8.02 -4.45
C ILE A 169 -0.76 6.72 -5.19
N ILE A 170 0.32 6.06 -4.75
CA ILE A 170 0.78 4.77 -5.29
C ILE A 170 0.76 3.71 -4.18
N ASP A 171 0.20 2.55 -4.48
CA ASP A 171 0.17 1.35 -3.62
C ASP A 171 0.76 0.16 -4.41
N PRO A 172 2.09 0.02 -4.46
CA PRO A 172 2.78 -0.98 -5.27
C PRO A 172 2.60 -2.39 -4.72
N CYS A 173 2.50 -3.37 -5.62
CA CYS A 173 2.32 -4.78 -5.28
C CYS A 173 3.62 -5.47 -4.86
N ASP A 174 4.72 -5.22 -5.59
CA ASP A 174 5.93 -6.04 -5.54
C ASP A 174 7.21 -5.25 -5.86
N ALA A 175 8.33 -5.97 -6.05
CA ALA A 175 9.62 -5.37 -6.36
C ALA A 175 9.68 -4.73 -7.76
N ASP A 176 8.92 -5.25 -8.73
CA ASP A 176 8.90 -4.71 -10.09
C ASP A 176 8.15 -3.36 -10.09
N ASP A 177 7.03 -3.29 -9.38
CA ASP A 177 6.31 -2.04 -9.13
C ASP A 177 7.17 -1.00 -8.43
N ILE A 178 7.81 -1.40 -7.31
CA ILE A 178 8.64 -0.49 -6.51
C ILE A 178 9.81 0.06 -7.35
N THR A 179 10.44 -0.79 -8.15
CA THR A 179 11.53 -0.37 -9.04
C THR A 179 11.01 0.58 -10.14
N GLY A 180 9.87 0.26 -10.74
CA GLY A 180 9.27 1.03 -11.83
C GLY A 180 8.65 2.35 -11.38
N MET A 181 8.10 2.43 -10.15
CA MET A 181 7.49 3.66 -9.66
C MET A 181 8.48 4.80 -9.40
N VAL A 182 9.75 4.50 -9.05
CA VAL A 182 10.73 5.56 -8.72
C VAL A 182 10.98 6.52 -9.88
N PRO A 183 11.30 6.08 -11.12
CA PRO A 183 11.39 6.98 -12.26
C PRO A 183 10.07 7.67 -12.59
N ALA A 184 8.92 7.01 -12.40
CA ALA A 184 7.61 7.61 -12.63
C ALA A 184 7.30 8.72 -11.60
N MET A 185 7.65 8.52 -10.33
CA MET A 185 7.56 9.55 -9.30
C MET A 185 8.43 10.78 -9.65
N LEU A 186 9.62 10.55 -10.20
CA LEU A 186 10.50 11.65 -10.63
C LEU A 186 9.93 12.43 -11.80
N ALA A 187 9.29 11.78 -12.74
CA ALA A 187 8.66 12.42 -13.90
C ALA A 187 7.39 13.21 -13.53
N HIS A 188 6.80 12.93 -12.38
CA HIS A 188 5.62 13.64 -11.89
C HIS A 188 6.02 14.95 -11.18
N GLU A 189 5.47 16.08 -11.61
CA GLU A 189 5.86 17.41 -11.10
C GLU A 189 5.36 17.69 -9.67
N GLY A 190 4.22 17.10 -9.27
CA GLY A 190 3.61 17.30 -7.95
C GLY A 190 4.06 16.32 -6.87
N PRO A 191 3.43 16.40 -5.69
CA PRO A 191 3.70 15.51 -4.59
C PRO A 191 3.17 14.10 -4.85
N VAL A 192 3.92 13.10 -4.38
CA VAL A 192 3.53 11.68 -4.47
C VAL A 192 3.64 11.05 -3.10
N TYR A 193 2.58 10.37 -2.68
CA TYR A 193 2.59 9.44 -1.55
C TYR A 193 2.66 8.00 -2.08
N ALA A 194 3.68 7.25 -1.69
CA ALA A 194 3.85 5.85 -2.07
C ALA A 194 3.95 4.96 -0.83
N ARG A 195 3.16 3.91 -0.81
CA ARG A 195 3.26 2.82 0.18
C ARG A 195 4.42 1.91 -0.19
N LEU A 196 5.22 1.45 0.78
CA LEU A 196 6.37 0.59 0.52
C LEU A 196 6.24 -0.77 1.20
N LEU A 197 6.39 -1.82 0.43
CA LEU A 197 6.93 -3.08 0.90
C LEU A 197 8.46 -2.94 0.97
N ARG A 198 9.12 -3.61 1.91
CA ARG A 198 10.55 -3.38 2.22
C ARG A 198 11.33 -4.66 2.47
N GLY A 199 12.64 -4.55 2.50
CA GLY A 199 13.56 -5.66 2.75
C GLY A 199 13.73 -6.53 1.52
N LYS A 200 13.46 -7.82 1.62
CA LYS A 200 13.42 -8.74 0.48
C LYS A 200 11.99 -8.78 -0.04
N VAL A 201 11.74 -8.12 -1.15
CA VAL A 201 10.42 -8.01 -1.75
C VAL A 201 10.29 -8.97 -2.92
N ALA A 202 9.19 -9.71 -2.98
CA ALA A 202 8.92 -10.68 -4.03
C ALA A 202 8.74 -10.02 -5.41
N ARG A 203 9.01 -10.78 -6.48
CA ARG A 203 8.65 -10.48 -7.86
C ARG A 203 7.43 -11.31 -8.26
N VAL A 204 6.28 -10.72 -8.27
CA VAL A 204 5.00 -11.38 -8.55
C VAL A 204 4.50 -11.05 -9.94
N LEU A 205 4.46 -9.76 -10.26
CA LEU A 205 3.84 -9.26 -11.49
C LEU A 205 4.54 -9.79 -12.74
N SER A 206 5.87 -9.74 -12.81
CA SER A 206 6.63 -10.25 -13.95
C SER A 206 6.54 -11.77 -14.10
N LYS A 207 6.25 -12.52 -13.05
CA LYS A 207 5.98 -13.97 -13.13
C LYS A 207 4.66 -14.26 -13.86
N HIS A 208 3.61 -13.47 -13.60
CA HIS A 208 2.29 -13.65 -14.22
C HIS A 208 2.15 -12.92 -15.56
N LYS A 209 2.86 -11.79 -15.74
CA LYS A 209 2.88 -10.97 -16.95
C LYS A 209 4.31 -10.52 -17.24
N PRO A 210 5.08 -11.28 -18.03
CA PRO A 210 6.52 -11.02 -18.25
C PRO A 210 6.87 -9.66 -18.86
N ASP A 211 5.93 -9.03 -19.56
CA ASP A 211 6.05 -7.69 -20.15
C ASP A 211 5.50 -6.58 -19.26
N TYR A 212 5.16 -6.90 -18.00
CA TYR A 212 4.66 -5.90 -17.05
C TYR A 212 5.64 -4.74 -16.87
N LYS A 213 5.09 -3.52 -16.89
CA LYS A 213 5.81 -2.28 -16.58
C LYS A 213 4.89 -1.36 -15.79
N PHE A 214 5.42 -0.77 -14.73
CA PHE A 214 4.70 0.23 -13.98
C PHE A 214 4.46 1.49 -14.84
N GLU A 215 3.22 1.95 -14.87
CA GLU A 215 2.82 3.24 -15.46
C GLU A 215 1.92 3.99 -14.47
N LEU A 216 2.32 5.23 -14.14
CA LEU A 216 1.55 6.06 -13.23
C LEU A 216 0.16 6.36 -13.79
N GLY A 217 -0.89 6.13 -13.00
CA GLY A 217 -2.26 6.36 -13.41
C GLY A 217 -2.87 5.25 -14.31
N LYS A 218 -2.15 4.13 -14.52
CA LYS A 218 -2.64 3.00 -15.32
C LYS A 218 -2.81 1.75 -14.46
N ALA A 219 -3.93 1.06 -14.70
CA ALA A 219 -4.20 -0.28 -14.18
C ALA A 219 -3.94 -1.31 -15.28
N GLN A 220 -3.53 -2.51 -14.90
CA GLN A 220 -3.23 -3.57 -15.86
C GLN A 220 -3.90 -4.89 -15.49
N LEU A 221 -4.55 -5.52 -16.47
CA LEU A 221 -5.04 -6.87 -16.32
C LEU A 221 -3.85 -7.84 -16.30
N ILE A 222 -3.64 -8.47 -15.13
CA ILE A 222 -2.55 -9.42 -14.90
C ILE A 222 -3.01 -10.85 -15.24
N ARG A 223 -4.26 -11.16 -14.93
CA ARG A 223 -4.92 -12.42 -15.23
C ARG A 223 -6.31 -12.15 -15.79
N ASP A 224 -6.69 -12.79 -16.90
CA ASP A 224 -8.07 -12.73 -17.41
C ASP A 224 -8.94 -13.81 -16.75
N GLY A 225 -10.28 -13.66 -16.81
CA GLY A 225 -11.25 -14.59 -16.24
C GLY A 225 -12.68 -14.13 -16.46
N LYS A 226 -13.62 -15.07 -16.41
CA LYS A 226 -15.02 -14.84 -16.85
C LYS A 226 -16.06 -14.81 -15.74
N ASP A 227 -15.75 -15.36 -14.54
CA ASP A 227 -16.75 -15.51 -13.47
C ASP A 227 -16.65 -14.36 -12.44
N VAL A 228 -15.44 -13.98 -12.06
CA VAL A 228 -15.16 -12.91 -11.08
C VAL A 228 -14.13 -11.94 -11.65
N PHE A 229 -14.30 -10.66 -11.38
CA PHE A 229 -13.34 -9.62 -11.71
C PHE A 229 -12.85 -8.93 -10.42
N VAL A 230 -11.60 -9.19 -10.04
CA VAL A 230 -10.98 -8.60 -8.86
C VAL A 230 -10.12 -7.40 -9.26
N ILE A 231 -10.38 -6.25 -8.67
CA ILE A 231 -9.56 -5.02 -8.77
C ILE A 231 -8.80 -4.90 -7.46
N ALA A 232 -7.47 -4.99 -7.52
CA ALA A 232 -6.63 -5.00 -6.32
C ALA A 232 -5.47 -4.01 -6.40
N SER A 233 -4.99 -3.55 -5.25
CA SER A 233 -3.78 -2.76 -5.12
C SER A 233 -2.84 -3.34 -4.07
N GLY A 234 -1.58 -2.92 -4.13
CA GLY A 234 -0.58 -3.29 -3.14
C GLY A 234 -0.48 -4.80 -2.92
N LEU A 235 -0.25 -5.17 -1.67
CA LEU A 235 -0.19 -6.56 -1.22
C LEU A 235 -1.39 -7.41 -1.69
N MET A 236 -2.58 -6.82 -1.78
CA MET A 236 -3.78 -7.59 -2.10
C MET A 236 -3.82 -8.04 -3.56
N THR A 237 -3.05 -7.45 -4.47
CA THR A 237 -2.89 -7.97 -5.83
C THR A 237 -2.23 -9.35 -5.83
N MET A 238 -1.14 -9.53 -5.08
CA MET A 238 -0.48 -10.82 -4.90
C MET A 238 -1.46 -11.86 -4.37
N ARG A 239 -2.21 -11.52 -3.32
CA ARG A 239 -3.19 -12.43 -2.71
C ARG A 239 -4.37 -12.76 -3.60
N ALA A 240 -4.81 -11.80 -4.42
CA ALA A 240 -5.85 -12.04 -5.42
C ALA A 240 -5.39 -13.02 -6.50
N LEU A 241 -4.12 -12.93 -6.93
CA LEU A 241 -3.53 -13.87 -7.89
C LEU A 241 -3.42 -15.28 -7.30
N ASP A 242 -2.90 -15.41 -6.07
CA ASP A 242 -2.82 -16.70 -5.37
C ASP A 242 -4.22 -17.30 -5.12
N ALA A 243 -5.20 -16.48 -4.73
CA ALA A 243 -6.58 -16.92 -4.56
C ALA A 243 -7.22 -17.34 -5.90
N ALA A 244 -6.92 -16.64 -6.99
CA ALA A 244 -7.39 -17.00 -8.32
C ALA A 244 -6.86 -18.37 -8.77
N GLU A 245 -5.61 -18.72 -8.42
CA GLU A 245 -5.06 -20.04 -8.68
C GLU A 245 -5.76 -21.15 -7.88
N LEU A 246 -6.14 -20.88 -6.63
CA LEU A 246 -6.91 -21.82 -5.82
C LEU A 246 -8.33 -22.01 -6.35
N LEU A 247 -9.01 -20.90 -6.69
CA LEU A 247 -10.36 -20.91 -7.24
C LEU A 247 -10.43 -21.61 -8.61
N ALA A 248 -9.40 -21.46 -9.44
CA ALA A 248 -9.33 -22.15 -10.73
C ALA A 248 -9.32 -23.68 -10.60
N LYS A 249 -8.74 -24.24 -9.53
CA LYS A 249 -8.77 -25.68 -9.24
C LYS A 249 -10.18 -26.17 -8.92
N GLU A 250 -11.07 -25.27 -8.53
CA GLU A 250 -12.47 -25.53 -8.25
C GLU A 250 -13.42 -25.13 -9.41
N GLY A 251 -12.83 -24.74 -10.56
CA GLY A 251 -13.57 -24.37 -11.77
C GLY A 251 -14.09 -22.95 -11.79
N ILE A 252 -13.68 -22.08 -10.88
CA ILE A 252 -14.03 -20.65 -10.82
C ILE A 252 -12.91 -19.85 -11.50
N ASP A 253 -13.26 -19.12 -12.55
CA ASP A 253 -12.31 -18.37 -13.39
C ASP A 253 -12.30 -16.88 -13.01
N VAL A 254 -11.20 -16.45 -12.39
CA VAL A 254 -11.05 -15.10 -11.77
C VAL A 254 -10.11 -14.24 -12.60
N ALA A 255 -10.60 -13.08 -13.05
CA ALA A 255 -9.77 -12.02 -13.59
C ALA A 255 -9.18 -11.16 -12.46
N VAL A 256 -7.93 -10.74 -12.59
CA VAL A 256 -7.25 -9.85 -11.64
C VAL A 256 -6.68 -8.64 -12.36
N LEU A 257 -7.22 -7.46 -12.05
CA LEU A 257 -6.72 -6.15 -12.45
C LEU A 257 -5.87 -5.58 -11.33
N HIS A 258 -4.62 -5.32 -11.62
CA HIS A 258 -3.73 -4.60 -10.71
C HIS A 258 -3.86 -3.09 -10.93
N SER A 259 -4.20 -2.35 -9.87
CA SER A 259 -4.34 -0.88 -9.87
C SER A 259 -3.33 -0.27 -8.90
N PRO A 260 -2.07 -0.08 -9.32
CA PRO A 260 -1.02 0.43 -8.44
C PRO A 260 -1.19 1.91 -8.11
N THR A 261 -1.97 2.66 -8.88
CA THR A 261 -2.26 4.07 -8.63
C THR A 261 -3.69 4.22 -8.11
N ILE A 262 -3.82 4.75 -6.89
CA ILE A 262 -5.12 4.98 -6.25
C ILE A 262 -5.66 6.37 -6.60
N LYS A 263 -4.75 7.33 -6.83
CA LYS A 263 -5.06 8.69 -7.26
C LYS A 263 -3.95 9.23 -8.16
N PRO A 264 -4.23 9.54 -9.44
CA PRO A 264 -5.52 9.32 -10.11
C PRO A 264 -5.83 7.84 -10.33
N LEU A 265 -7.11 7.48 -10.25
CA LEU A 265 -7.57 6.12 -10.56
C LEU A 265 -7.71 5.95 -12.08
N ASP A 266 -7.31 4.81 -12.64
CA ASP A 266 -7.55 4.47 -14.05
C ASP A 266 -9.01 4.07 -14.28
N SER A 267 -9.87 5.08 -14.30
CA SER A 267 -11.32 4.88 -14.46
C SER A 267 -11.68 4.25 -15.81
N GLU A 268 -10.92 4.55 -16.87
CA GLU A 268 -11.17 4.03 -18.22
C GLU A 268 -11.04 2.49 -18.24
N THR A 269 -9.91 1.98 -17.78
CA THR A 269 -9.65 0.54 -17.74
C THR A 269 -10.63 -0.17 -16.78
N ILE A 270 -10.89 0.41 -15.62
CA ILE A 270 -11.82 -0.17 -14.63
C ILE A 270 -13.23 -0.26 -15.19
N LEU A 271 -13.74 0.78 -15.84
CA LEU A 271 -15.08 0.78 -16.44
C LEU A 271 -15.19 -0.22 -17.59
N ALA A 272 -14.20 -0.25 -18.47
CA ALA A 272 -14.16 -1.18 -19.60
C ALA A 272 -14.20 -2.63 -19.12
N GLU A 273 -13.36 -2.97 -18.13
CA GLU A 273 -13.30 -4.32 -17.60
C GLU A 273 -14.52 -4.68 -16.73
N ALA A 274 -15.00 -3.79 -15.89
CA ALA A 274 -16.19 -4.05 -15.06
C ALA A 274 -17.47 -4.22 -15.91
N GLY A 275 -17.53 -3.62 -17.10
CA GLY A 275 -18.62 -3.77 -18.05
C GLY A 275 -18.59 -5.06 -18.87
N ARG A 276 -17.53 -5.86 -18.79
CA ARG A 276 -17.41 -7.12 -19.54
C ARG A 276 -18.24 -8.24 -18.91
N GLY A 277 -19.29 -8.66 -19.59
CA GLY A 277 -20.14 -9.78 -19.16
C GLY A 277 -20.90 -9.49 -17.85
N ASN A 278 -21.29 -10.55 -17.16
CA ASN A 278 -22.04 -10.46 -15.90
C ASN A 278 -21.18 -11.04 -14.74
N ARG A 279 -19.95 -10.53 -14.61
CA ARG A 279 -19.02 -10.98 -13.57
C ARG A 279 -19.36 -10.37 -12.21
N LEU A 280 -19.12 -11.12 -11.14
CA LEU A 280 -19.01 -10.54 -9.81
C LEU A 280 -17.78 -9.60 -9.78
N VAL A 281 -17.95 -8.32 -9.46
CA VAL A 281 -16.86 -7.36 -9.32
C VAL A 281 -16.48 -7.26 -7.85
N VAL A 282 -15.20 -7.46 -7.56
CA VAL A 282 -14.64 -7.44 -6.21
C VAL A 282 -13.49 -6.44 -6.16
N THR A 283 -13.42 -5.58 -5.15
CA THR A 283 -12.19 -4.85 -4.84
C THR A 283 -11.46 -5.52 -3.68
N ALA A 284 -10.12 -5.49 -3.71
CA ALA A 284 -9.29 -6.04 -2.65
C ALA A 284 -8.16 -5.08 -2.28
N GLU A 285 -8.13 -4.65 -1.02
CA GLU A 285 -7.19 -3.66 -0.51
C GLU A 285 -6.75 -3.94 0.94
N ASN A 286 -5.50 -3.64 1.26
CA ASN A 286 -4.99 -3.67 2.63
C ASN A 286 -5.19 -2.31 3.30
N HIS A 287 -6.45 -1.92 3.43
CA HIS A 287 -6.90 -0.64 3.96
C HIS A 287 -8.34 -0.81 4.48
N THR A 288 -8.82 0.09 5.32
CA THR A 288 -10.25 0.13 5.69
C THR A 288 -11.12 0.40 4.45
N ALA A 289 -12.37 -0.08 4.46
CA ALA A 289 -13.31 0.19 3.38
C ALA A 289 -13.53 1.68 3.14
N ASN A 290 -13.49 2.47 4.23
CA ASN A 290 -13.77 3.90 4.20
C ASN A 290 -12.63 4.68 3.54
N GLY A 291 -12.91 5.34 2.43
CA GLY A 291 -11.95 6.19 1.72
C GLY A 291 -10.86 5.45 0.92
N GLY A 292 -10.89 4.12 0.84
CA GLY A 292 -9.93 3.30 0.12
C GLY A 292 -10.20 3.12 -1.37
N LEU A 293 -9.59 2.09 -1.96
CA LEU A 293 -9.77 1.68 -3.36
C LEU A 293 -11.22 1.29 -3.64
N GLY A 294 -11.85 0.53 -2.73
CA GLY A 294 -13.22 0.01 -2.91
C GLY A 294 -14.23 1.13 -3.11
N GLU A 295 -14.21 2.16 -2.26
CA GLU A 295 -15.10 3.33 -2.44
C GLU A 295 -14.76 4.13 -3.70
N ALA A 296 -13.49 4.27 -4.07
CA ALA A 296 -13.10 4.95 -5.29
C ALA A 296 -13.66 4.25 -6.52
N VAL A 297 -13.55 2.92 -6.57
CA VAL A 297 -14.10 2.09 -7.65
C VAL A 297 -15.62 2.13 -7.65
N ALA A 298 -16.28 1.94 -6.50
CA ALA A 298 -17.74 1.98 -6.39
C ALA A 298 -18.30 3.31 -6.90
N SER A 299 -17.71 4.44 -6.48
CA SER A 299 -18.09 5.77 -6.96
C SER A 299 -17.88 5.92 -8.47
N THR A 300 -16.75 5.45 -9.00
CA THR A 300 -16.45 5.48 -10.43
C THR A 300 -17.47 4.69 -11.24
N LEU A 301 -17.80 3.47 -10.81
CA LEU A 301 -18.78 2.61 -11.48
C LEU A 301 -20.16 3.26 -11.48
N LEU A 302 -20.62 3.70 -10.31
CA LEU A 302 -21.98 4.23 -10.16
C LEU A 302 -22.17 5.54 -10.95
N LEU A 303 -21.22 6.46 -10.88
CA LEU A 303 -21.28 7.74 -11.60
C LEU A 303 -21.28 7.57 -13.13
N ASN A 304 -20.79 6.44 -13.63
CA ASN A 304 -20.77 6.10 -15.06
C ASN A 304 -21.86 5.09 -15.46
N GLY A 305 -22.82 4.79 -14.58
CA GLY A 305 -23.95 3.92 -14.89
C GLY A 305 -23.60 2.43 -15.01
N VAL A 306 -22.44 2.00 -14.51
CA VAL A 306 -22.01 0.60 -14.46
C VAL A 306 -22.39 0.02 -13.11
N THR A 307 -23.35 -0.90 -13.06
CA THR A 307 -23.96 -1.41 -11.81
C THR A 307 -23.85 -2.94 -11.71
N PRO A 308 -22.64 -3.50 -11.60
CA PRO A 308 -22.45 -4.94 -11.42
C PRO A 308 -22.83 -5.38 -10.00
N THR A 309 -22.94 -6.68 -9.78
CA THR A 309 -22.85 -7.20 -8.41
C THR A 309 -21.46 -6.88 -7.86
N PHE A 310 -21.41 -6.07 -6.79
CA PHE A 310 -20.16 -5.51 -6.26
C PHE A 310 -19.92 -5.95 -4.81
N ARG A 311 -18.67 -6.30 -4.49
CA ARG A 311 -18.22 -6.66 -3.14
C ARG A 311 -16.85 -6.06 -2.86
N MET A 312 -16.49 -5.90 -1.57
CA MET A 312 -15.21 -5.36 -1.13
C MET A 312 -14.53 -6.31 -0.15
N ILE A 313 -13.26 -6.57 -0.34
CA ILE A 313 -12.36 -7.21 0.61
C ILE A 313 -11.45 -6.10 1.14
N SER A 314 -11.61 -5.77 2.42
CA SER A 314 -10.92 -4.67 3.08
C SER A 314 -10.77 -4.97 4.57
N LEU A 315 -9.98 -4.17 5.27
CA LEU A 315 -9.90 -4.19 6.73
C LEU A 315 -11.17 -3.57 7.34
N PRO A 316 -11.60 -4.01 8.53
CA PRO A 316 -12.76 -3.45 9.22
C PRO A 316 -12.48 -2.00 9.67
N ASP A 317 -13.56 -1.22 9.84
CA ASP A 317 -13.52 0.09 10.48
C ASP A 317 -13.30 -0.04 11.99
N ALA A 318 -12.07 -0.37 12.37
CA ALA A 318 -11.66 -0.58 13.76
C ALA A 318 -10.14 -0.41 13.92
N PHE A 319 -9.70 -0.07 15.13
CA PHE A 319 -8.29 -0.23 15.50
C PHE A 319 -8.00 -1.73 15.66
N LEU A 320 -7.03 -2.22 14.86
CA LEU A 320 -6.72 -3.64 14.81
C LEU A 320 -5.80 -4.04 15.96
N GLU A 321 -5.80 -5.32 16.30
CA GLU A 321 -5.00 -5.87 17.39
C GLU A 321 -3.51 -5.96 17.02
N ALA A 322 -2.67 -6.09 18.04
CA ALA A 322 -1.28 -6.51 17.90
C ALA A 322 -1.19 -8.04 17.88
N GLY A 323 -0.26 -8.60 17.10
CA GLY A 323 -0.09 -10.05 17.04
C GLY A 323 0.75 -10.50 15.84
N ALA A 324 0.77 -11.81 15.62
CA ALA A 324 1.42 -12.40 14.47
C ALA A 324 0.65 -12.06 13.17
N LEU A 325 1.35 -11.56 12.16
CA LEU A 325 0.72 -11.13 10.90
C LEU A 325 -0.14 -12.21 10.24
N PRO A 326 0.30 -13.49 10.11
CA PRO A 326 -0.55 -14.51 9.50
C PRO A 326 -1.89 -14.69 10.24
N THR A 327 -1.86 -14.67 11.59
CA THR A 327 -3.08 -14.75 12.41
C THR A 327 -3.98 -13.54 12.22
N LEU A 328 -3.39 -12.34 12.20
CA LEU A 328 -4.14 -11.10 11.99
C LEU A 328 -4.73 -11.02 10.58
N HIS A 329 -3.99 -11.44 9.56
CA HIS A 329 -4.49 -11.48 8.19
C HIS A 329 -5.66 -12.46 8.02
N ASP A 330 -5.59 -13.61 8.67
CA ASP A 330 -6.67 -14.58 8.66
C ASP A 330 -7.89 -14.05 9.43
N MET A 331 -7.67 -13.47 10.61
CA MET A 331 -8.71 -12.88 11.45
C MET A 331 -9.46 -11.75 10.73
N TYR A 332 -8.73 -10.87 10.04
CA TYR A 332 -9.30 -9.69 9.38
C TYR A 332 -9.66 -9.95 7.91
N GLY A 333 -9.63 -11.19 7.45
CA GLY A 333 -10.19 -11.59 6.16
C GLY A 333 -9.33 -11.27 4.94
N ILE A 334 -8.04 -10.90 5.13
CA ILE A 334 -7.14 -10.54 4.03
C ILE A 334 -6.06 -11.59 3.74
N SER A 335 -6.09 -12.78 4.36
CA SER A 335 -5.24 -13.91 3.96
C SER A 335 -5.73 -14.52 2.63
N VAL A 336 -4.85 -15.20 1.87
CA VAL A 336 -5.21 -15.88 0.62
C VAL A 336 -6.40 -16.83 0.84
N LYS A 337 -6.37 -17.63 1.93
CA LYS A 337 -7.46 -18.52 2.33
C LYS A 337 -8.78 -17.74 2.49
N LYS A 338 -8.76 -16.64 3.24
CA LYS A 338 -9.97 -15.85 3.50
C LYS A 338 -10.49 -15.12 2.27
N VAL A 339 -9.60 -14.62 1.40
CA VAL A 339 -9.98 -14.06 0.10
C VAL A 339 -10.70 -15.12 -0.76
N THR A 340 -10.15 -16.34 -0.82
CA THR A 340 -10.76 -17.47 -1.54
C THR A 340 -12.14 -17.84 -0.98
N GLU A 341 -12.25 -17.98 0.36
CA GLU A 341 -13.51 -18.30 1.03
C GLU A 341 -14.60 -17.24 0.80
N GLN A 342 -14.24 -15.95 0.89
CA GLN A 342 -15.17 -14.85 0.66
C GLN A 342 -15.69 -14.84 -0.78
N ILE A 343 -14.80 -14.91 -1.77
CA ILE A 343 -15.20 -14.92 -3.19
C ILE A 343 -16.18 -16.09 -3.45
N LYS A 344 -15.86 -17.29 -2.97
CA LYS A 344 -16.76 -18.46 -3.10
C LYS A 344 -18.14 -18.24 -2.46
N SER A 345 -18.19 -17.56 -1.32
CA SER A 345 -19.45 -17.32 -0.61
C SER A 345 -20.39 -16.35 -1.34
N TRP A 346 -19.89 -15.61 -2.32
CA TRP A 346 -20.66 -14.62 -3.08
C TRP A 346 -21.12 -15.12 -4.47
N LEU A 347 -20.66 -16.28 -4.87
CA LEU A 347 -21.07 -16.98 -6.12
C LEU A 347 -22.23 -17.94 -5.87
#